data_0fe6ff45279170fdabd8513ad4d3943b
#
_entry.id   0fe6ff45279170fdabd8513ad4d3943b
#
_cell.length_a   1.000
_cell.length_b   1.000
_cell.length_c   1.000
_cell.angle_alpha   90.00
_cell.angle_beta   90.00
_cell.angle_gamma   90.00
#
_symmetry.space_group_name_H-M   'P 1'
#
loop_
_entity.id
_entity.type
_entity.pdbx_description
1 polymer ?
#
loop_
_entity_poly.entity_id
_entity_poly.type
_entity_poly.pdbx_seq_one_letter_code
_entity_poly.pdbx_strand_id
1 'polypeptide(L)'
;RENANIDGDTAMGTMLKYGSVGAKEFNEMYVLAPEHSKAHQEGDIHIHDLDFYTLTTTCTQIDLTKLFDKGFSTGHGFLRTPNDIQSYAALACIAIQSNQNDQHGGQSLPKFDYDMAEGVRKTFRHRYRDNIGRGLALLGEVSDAQSIAKKITEMLDEQGLKVTLANDNGYQEAEAQFLVNFVDAPIVKKIQSFAYKNSLKETDRATYQAMEALIHNLNTMNSRAGAQTPFSSINYGTDTSIEGRLVIKNILLAEEAGLGNGETPIFPIHIFKIKEGVNFDPDDPNYDLFKLACRVSAKRLFPNFSFIDAPFNLQYYKEGNPDTEIAYMGCRTRVIGNAYDPTREIVTGR
;
A
#
# COMPACT_ATOMS: atom_id res chain seq x y z
N ARG A 1 7.91 -5.66 -26.89
CA ARG A 1 8.36 -5.93 -25.49
C ARG A 1 8.37 -7.41 -25.24
N GLU A 2 9.43 -7.93 -24.66
CA GLU A 2 9.56 -9.38 -24.38
C GLU A 2 8.74 -9.81 -23.16
N ASN A 3 8.55 -8.89 -22.20
CA ASN A 3 7.57 -9.05 -21.14
C ASN A 3 6.98 -7.69 -20.74
N ALA A 4 5.97 -7.68 -19.86
CA ALA A 4 5.19 -6.49 -19.53
C ALA A 4 6.00 -5.38 -18.86
N ASN A 5 7.11 -5.69 -18.22
CA ASN A 5 7.86 -4.75 -17.39
C ASN A 5 9.31 -4.51 -17.83
N ILE A 6 9.77 -5.08 -18.95
CA ILE A 6 11.12 -4.85 -19.51
C ILE A 6 11.02 -4.43 -20.96
N ASP A 7 11.86 -3.48 -21.36
CA ASP A 7 12.05 -3.08 -22.75
C ASP A 7 13.45 -3.50 -23.21
N GLY A 8 13.52 -4.59 -23.97
CA GLY A 8 14.75 -5.16 -24.51
C GLY A 8 15.40 -4.31 -25.63
N ASP A 9 14.66 -3.35 -26.19
CA ASP A 9 15.14 -2.53 -27.30
C ASP A 9 15.94 -1.30 -26.84
N THR A 10 16.02 -1.06 -25.52
CA THR A 10 16.91 -0.04 -24.97
C THR A 10 18.37 -0.52 -24.94
N ALA A 11 19.34 0.39 -24.96
CA ALA A 11 20.76 0.05 -24.88
C ALA A 11 21.09 -0.85 -23.66
N MET A 12 20.56 -0.50 -22.49
CA MET A 12 20.75 -1.30 -21.28
C MET A 12 19.96 -2.60 -21.30
N GLY A 13 18.76 -2.60 -21.89
CA GLY A 13 17.96 -3.80 -22.10
C GLY A 13 18.67 -4.82 -23.00
N THR A 14 19.27 -4.36 -24.09
CA THR A 14 20.09 -5.20 -24.97
C THR A 14 21.28 -5.82 -24.23
N MET A 15 22.01 -5.01 -23.44
CA MET A 15 23.14 -5.48 -22.65
C MET A 15 22.72 -6.52 -21.61
N LEU A 16 21.58 -6.30 -20.92
CA LEU A 16 21.03 -7.25 -19.98
C LEU A 16 20.62 -8.56 -20.66
N LYS A 17 20.07 -8.50 -21.87
CA LYS A 17 19.73 -9.68 -22.66
C LYS A 17 20.97 -10.55 -22.96
N TYR A 18 22.08 -9.91 -23.38
CA TYR A 18 23.35 -10.61 -23.53
C TYR A 18 23.85 -11.24 -22.23
N GLY A 19 23.79 -10.46 -21.14
CA GLY A 19 24.16 -10.98 -19.81
C GLY A 19 23.31 -12.16 -19.36
N SER A 20 22.01 -12.10 -19.56
CA SER A 20 21.07 -13.18 -19.23
C SER A 20 21.37 -14.45 -20.04
N VAL A 21 21.53 -14.34 -21.35
CA VAL A 21 21.85 -15.48 -22.21
C VAL A 21 23.18 -16.11 -21.80
N GLY A 22 24.22 -15.28 -21.63
CA GLY A 22 25.55 -15.78 -21.21
C GLY A 22 25.52 -16.44 -19.81
N ALA A 23 24.73 -15.90 -18.88
CA ALA A 23 24.58 -16.50 -17.56
C ALA A 23 23.87 -17.87 -17.61
N LYS A 24 22.81 -18.00 -18.42
CA LYS A 24 22.12 -19.28 -18.64
C LYS A 24 23.04 -20.33 -19.21
N GLU A 25 23.74 -20.02 -20.29
CA GLU A 25 24.73 -20.89 -20.92
C GLU A 25 25.83 -21.33 -19.91
N PHE A 26 26.33 -20.37 -19.14
CA PHE A 26 27.35 -20.69 -18.12
C PHE A 26 26.80 -21.65 -17.06
N ASN A 27 25.57 -21.40 -16.58
CA ASN A 27 24.97 -22.24 -15.56
C ASN A 27 24.66 -23.66 -16.10
N GLU A 28 24.23 -23.79 -17.34
CA GLU A 28 24.01 -25.07 -17.99
C GLU A 28 25.29 -25.87 -18.19
N MET A 29 26.38 -25.19 -18.60
CA MET A 29 27.64 -25.87 -18.90
C MET A 29 28.47 -26.22 -17.67
N TYR A 30 28.44 -25.39 -16.63
CA TYR A 30 29.43 -25.45 -15.54
C TYR A 30 28.85 -25.59 -14.14
N VAL A 31 27.58 -25.27 -13.92
CA VAL A 31 26.98 -25.22 -12.59
C VAL A 31 25.98 -26.36 -12.39
N LEU A 32 25.11 -26.61 -13.36
CA LEU A 32 24.14 -27.70 -13.28
C LEU A 32 24.84 -29.06 -13.49
N ALA A 33 24.33 -30.08 -12.82
CA ALA A 33 24.70 -31.46 -13.15
C ALA A 33 24.29 -31.77 -14.59
N PRO A 34 25.10 -32.52 -15.36
CA PRO A 34 24.85 -32.79 -16.77
C PRO A 34 23.45 -33.33 -17.05
N GLU A 35 22.96 -34.21 -16.19
CA GLU A 35 21.61 -34.81 -16.31
C GLU A 35 20.50 -33.77 -16.13
N HIS A 36 20.68 -32.78 -15.24
CA HIS A 36 19.70 -31.69 -15.04
C HIS A 36 19.73 -30.69 -16.20
N SER A 37 20.93 -30.35 -16.68
CA SER A 37 21.09 -29.49 -17.84
C SER A 37 20.45 -30.12 -19.07
N LYS A 38 20.69 -31.40 -19.32
CA LYS A 38 20.07 -32.14 -20.40
C LYS A 38 18.55 -32.17 -20.30
N ALA A 39 18.00 -32.52 -19.13
CA ALA A 39 16.57 -32.53 -18.89
C ALA A 39 15.89 -31.16 -19.12
N HIS A 40 16.61 -30.07 -18.74
CA HIS A 40 16.14 -28.70 -18.99
C HIS A 40 16.13 -28.37 -20.50
N GLN A 41 17.20 -28.71 -21.22
CA GLN A 41 17.34 -28.48 -22.67
C GLN A 41 16.34 -29.30 -23.49
N GLU A 42 16.07 -30.56 -23.08
CA GLU A 42 15.10 -31.44 -23.71
C GLU A 42 13.64 -31.11 -23.36
N GLY A 43 13.42 -30.24 -22.38
CA GLY A 43 12.10 -29.79 -21.95
C GLY A 43 11.40 -30.72 -20.96
N ASP A 44 12.09 -31.73 -20.41
CA ASP A 44 11.57 -32.61 -19.37
C ASP A 44 11.31 -31.88 -18.07
N ILE A 45 12.15 -30.88 -17.76
CA ILE A 45 11.98 -29.94 -16.64
C ILE A 45 12.20 -28.51 -17.11
N HIS A 46 11.67 -27.56 -16.37
CA HIS A 46 11.96 -26.15 -16.56
C HIS A 46 12.60 -25.56 -15.30
N ILE A 47 13.82 -25.04 -15.42
CA ILE A 47 14.49 -24.26 -14.38
C ILE A 47 14.21 -22.80 -14.68
N HIS A 48 13.37 -22.18 -13.82
CA HIS A 48 12.97 -20.78 -13.98
C HIS A 48 14.09 -19.84 -13.52
N ASP A 49 14.21 -18.69 -14.20
CA ASP A 49 15.22 -17.66 -13.89
C ASP A 49 16.66 -18.22 -13.79
N LEU A 50 17.01 -19.10 -14.73
CA LEU A 50 18.33 -19.79 -14.74
C LEU A 50 19.51 -18.82 -14.86
N ASP A 51 19.29 -17.61 -15.36
CA ASP A 51 20.26 -16.51 -15.36
C ASP A 51 20.56 -15.96 -13.94
N PHE A 52 19.63 -16.17 -13.01
CA PHE A 52 19.78 -15.84 -11.58
C PHE A 52 20.01 -17.08 -10.73
N TYR A 53 20.55 -18.14 -11.29
CA TYR A 53 20.88 -19.39 -10.57
C TYR A 53 22.05 -19.20 -9.61
N THR A 54 21.90 -18.28 -8.67
CA THR A 54 22.86 -17.87 -7.65
C THR A 54 22.14 -17.58 -6.36
N LEU A 55 22.88 -17.21 -5.30
CA LEU A 55 22.32 -16.84 -4.00
C LEU A 55 21.71 -15.43 -4.02
N THR A 56 20.83 -15.13 -4.96
CA THR A 56 20.11 -13.87 -5.03
C THR A 56 18.73 -14.01 -4.40
N THR A 57 18.22 -12.90 -3.85
CA THR A 57 16.85 -12.85 -3.32
C THR A 57 15.86 -12.85 -4.47
N THR A 58 14.85 -13.72 -4.37
CA THR A 58 13.73 -13.74 -5.34
C THR A 58 12.41 -13.54 -4.62
N CYS A 59 11.54 -12.72 -5.21
CA CYS A 59 10.16 -12.50 -4.76
C CYS A 59 10.05 -12.13 -3.27
N THR A 60 9.83 -10.86 -2.97
CA THR A 60 9.79 -10.34 -1.59
C THR A 60 8.43 -9.79 -1.20
N GLN A 61 8.09 -9.90 0.08
CA GLN A 61 7.03 -9.10 0.70
C GLN A 61 7.63 -7.96 1.49
N ILE A 62 7.00 -6.80 1.44
CA ILE A 62 7.43 -5.60 2.15
C ILE A 62 6.39 -5.24 3.20
N ASP A 63 6.75 -5.31 4.46
CA ASP A 63 5.92 -4.84 5.59
C ASP A 63 6.14 -3.33 5.77
N LEU A 64 5.22 -2.54 5.21
CA LEU A 64 5.33 -1.08 5.28
C LEU A 64 5.15 -0.53 6.69
N THR A 65 4.35 -1.18 7.54
CA THR A 65 4.18 -0.76 8.94
C THR A 65 5.53 -0.76 9.66
N LYS A 66 6.28 -1.87 9.55
CA LYS A 66 7.62 -1.98 10.15
C LYS A 66 8.62 -1.03 9.50
N LEU A 67 8.57 -0.92 8.18
CA LEU A 67 9.48 -0.07 7.42
C LEU A 67 9.31 1.42 7.76
N PHE A 68 8.07 1.87 7.98
CA PHE A 68 7.74 3.26 8.24
C PHE A 68 7.80 3.66 9.73
N ASP A 69 7.89 2.70 10.65
CA ASP A 69 7.91 2.99 12.09
C ASP A 69 9.09 3.92 12.46
N LYS A 70 10.27 3.61 11.99
CA LYS A 70 11.50 4.39 12.26
C LYS A 70 12.09 5.07 11.03
N GLY A 71 11.45 4.91 9.87
CA GLY A 71 12.04 5.25 8.59
C GLY A 71 13.04 4.21 8.11
N PHE A 72 13.59 4.38 6.91
CA PHE A 72 14.47 3.40 6.29
C PHE A 72 15.52 4.04 5.39
N SER A 73 16.56 3.29 5.06
CA SER A 73 17.60 3.69 4.12
C SER A 73 17.54 2.82 2.86
N THR A 74 17.71 3.46 1.71
CA THR A 74 17.85 2.80 0.40
C THR A 74 19.34 2.54 0.03
N GLY A 75 20.26 2.76 0.97
CA GLY A 75 21.71 2.72 0.71
C GLY A 75 22.30 4.07 0.29
N HIS A 76 21.49 5.01 -0.19
CA HIS A 76 21.92 6.34 -0.64
C HIS A 76 21.44 7.50 0.23
N GLY A 77 20.67 7.21 1.27
CA GLY A 77 20.15 8.20 2.20
C GLY A 77 19.07 7.60 3.10
N PHE A 78 18.72 8.35 4.15
CA PHE A 78 17.71 7.93 5.10
C PHE A 78 16.37 8.65 4.83
N LEU A 79 15.30 7.90 4.78
CA LEU A 79 13.94 8.37 4.59
C LEU A 79 13.21 8.33 5.92
N ARG A 80 12.68 9.48 6.33
CA ARG A 80 11.93 9.60 7.59
C ARG A 80 10.58 8.91 7.54
N THR A 81 9.99 8.66 8.69
CA THR A 81 8.59 8.24 8.84
C THR A 81 7.64 9.19 8.09
N PRO A 82 6.70 8.68 7.27
CA PRO A 82 5.75 9.52 6.54
C PRO A 82 4.71 10.17 7.45
N ASN A 83 4.22 11.35 7.08
CA ASN A 83 3.33 12.17 7.90
C ASN A 83 1.91 12.30 7.34
N ASP A 84 1.68 11.93 6.10
CA ASP A 84 0.39 12.01 5.43
C ASP A 84 0.25 10.90 4.37
N ILE A 85 -0.96 10.71 3.86
CA ILE A 85 -1.22 9.64 2.89
C ILE A 85 -0.40 9.78 1.60
N GLN A 86 -0.08 10.98 1.18
CA GLN A 86 0.72 11.23 -0.02
C GLN A 86 2.17 10.77 0.20
N SER A 87 2.75 11.09 1.35
CA SER A 87 4.09 10.60 1.70
C SER A 87 4.11 9.10 1.96
N TYR A 88 3.05 8.51 2.52
CA TYR A 88 2.92 7.05 2.62
C TYR A 88 2.97 6.39 1.25
N ALA A 89 2.18 6.85 0.29
CA ALA A 89 2.17 6.31 -1.07
C ALA A 89 3.50 6.52 -1.79
N ALA A 90 4.10 7.70 -1.66
CA ALA A 90 5.41 7.99 -2.27
C ALA A 90 6.53 7.09 -1.71
N LEU A 91 6.59 6.92 -0.38
CA LEU A 91 7.59 6.06 0.25
C LEU A 91 7.35 4.57 -0.04
N ALA A 92 6.10 4.13 -0.22
CA ALA A 92 5.80 2.77 -0.69
C ALA A 92 6.36 2.53 -2.10
N CYS A 93 6.20 3.49 -3.01
CA CYS A 93 6.82 3.43 -4.35
C CYS A 93 8.34 3.36 -4.26
N ILE A 94 8.97 4.19 -3.43
CA ILE A 94 10.42 4.20 -3.26
C ILE A 94 10.91 2.86 -2.68
N ALA A 95 10.21 2.31 -1.70
CA ALA A 95 10.55 1.00 -1.13
C ALA A 95 10.52 -0.11 -2.20
N ILE A 96 9.46 -0.16 -3.00
CA ILE A 96 9.32 -1.12 -4.10
C ILE A 96 10.42 -0.92 -5.15
N GLN A 97 10.67 0.31 -5.57
CA GLN A 97 11.65 0.64 -6.61
C GLN A 97 13.09 0.39 -6.15
N SER A 98 13.40 0.70 -4.90
CA SER A 98 14.72 0.40 -4.33
C SER A 98 14.94 -1.10 -4.22
N ASN A 99 13.99 -1.82 -3.64
CA ASN A 99 14.08 -3.27 -3.47
C ASN A 99 14.19 -4.04 -4.80
N GLN A 100 13.66 -3.47 -5.90
CA GLN A 100 13.79 -4.07 -7.23
C GLN A 100 15.25 -4.26 -7.67
N ASN A 101 16.17 -3.43 -7.18
CA ASN A 101 17.59 -3.55 -7.51
C ASN A 101 18.29 -4.66 -6.73
N ASP A 102 17.76 -5.06 -5.58
CA ASP A 102 18.38 -6.02 -4.66
C ASP A 102 17.84 -7.44 -4.86
N GLN A 103 16.84 -7.62 -5.71
CA GLN A 103 16.17 -8.90 -5.94
C GLN A 103 15.74 -9.08 -7.39
N HIS A 104 15.37 -10.31 -7.77
CA HIS A 104 14.64 -10.60 -9.00
C HIS A 104 13.24 -11.14 -8.68
N GLY A 105 12.33 -11.14 -9.67
CA GLY A 105 10.94 -11.56 -9.48
C GLY A 105 10.03 -10.48 -8.93
N GLY A 106 8.90 -10.87 -8.36
CA GLY A 106 7.84 -9.97 -7.91
C GLY A 106 8.05 -9.44 -6.49
N GLN A 107 7.34 -8.37 -6.18
CA GLN A 107 7.28 -7.75 -4.86
C GLN A 107 5.84 -7.59 -4.43
N SER A 108 5.54 -7.66 -3.15
CA SER A 108 4.17 -7.55 -2.65
C SER A 108 4.07 -6.73 -1.37
N LEU A 109 3.00 -5.96 -1.27
CA LEU A 109 2.53 -5.35 -0.02
C LEU A 109 1.39 -6.22 0.52
N PRO A 110 1.58 -6.94 1.63
CA PRO A 110 0.67 -8.01 2.06
C PRO A 110 -0.62 -7.52 2.73
N LYS A 111 -0.64 -6.30 3.26
CA LYS A 111 -1.74 -5.70 4.02
C LYS A 111 -1.85 -4.20 3.73
N PHE A 112 -1.96 -3.88 2.46
CA PHE A 112 -1.86 -2.51 1.94
C PHE A 112 -2.87 -1.54 2.57
N ASP A 113 -4.11 -1.97 2.78
CA ASP A 113 -5.17 -1.18 3.42
C ASP A 113 -4.81 -0.81 4.86
N TYR A 114 -4.35 -1.78 5.66
CA TYR A 114 -3.89 -1.54 7.03
C TYR A 114 -2.65 -0.64 7.08
N ASP A 115 -1.68 -0.89 6.20
CA ASP A 115 -0.43 -0.12 6.15
C ASP A 115 -0.68 1.36 5.80
N MET A 116 -1.63 1.64 4.88
CA MET A 116 -1.96 2.99 4.45
C MET A 116 -2.94 3.71 5.39
N ALA A 117 -3.70 2.99 6.23
CA ALA A 117 -4.70 3.56 7.12
C ALA A 117 -4.13 4.62 8.07
N GLU A 118 -2.90 4.43 8.58
CA GLU A 118 -2.25 5.43 9.42
C GLU A 118 -1.95 6.73 8.65
N GLY A 119 -1.61 6.63 7.37
CA GLY A 119 -1.44 7.80 6.50
C GLY A 119 -2.73 8.59 6.33
N VAL A 120 -3.87 7.91 6.18
CA VAL A 120 -5.20 8.53 6.14
C VAL A 120 -5.50 9.23 7.47
N ARG A 121 -5.25 8.57 8.60
CA ARG A 121 -5.47 9.11 9.94
C ARG A 121 -4.67 10.37 10.19
N LYS A 122 -3.38 10.37 9.86
CA LYS A 122 -2.49 11.54 9.98
C LYS A 122 -2.97 12.69 9.08
N THR A 123 -3.38 12.39 7.85
CA THR A 123 -3.91 13.39 6.92
C THR A 123 -5.16 14.05 7.48
N PHE A 124 -6.11 13.26 7.99
CA PHE A 124 -7.33 13.79 8.59
C PHE A 124 -7.03 14.72 9.77
N ARG A 125 -6.13 14.34 10.68
CA ARG A 125 -5.72 15.17 11.83
C ARG A 125 -5.14 16.50 11.40
N HIS A 126 -4.27 16.51 10.41
CA HIS A 126 -3.71 17.73 9.85
C HIS A 126 -4.81 18.62 9.25
N ARG A 127 -5.69 18.05 8.42
CA ARG A 127 -6.80 18.78 7.80
C ARG A 127 -7.78 19.33 8.82
N TYR A 128 -8.10 18.54 9.85
CA TYR A 128 -9.00 18.97 10.91
C TYR A 128 -8.45 20.18 11.68
N ARG A 129 -7.22 20.11 12.14
CA ARG A 129 -6.54 21.24 12.79
C ARG A 129 -6.53 22.47 11.91
N ASP A 130 -6.14 22.34 10.65
CA ASP A 130 -6.06 23.46 9.72
C ASP A 130 -7.45 24.07 9.45
N ASN A 131 -8.49 23.25 9.38
CA ASN A 131 -9.88 23.71 9.22
C ASN A 131 -10.45 24.33 10.51
N ILE A 132 -10.05 23.91 11.70
CA ILE A 132 -10.35 24.63 12.95
C ILE A 132 -9.75 26.03 12.89
N GLY A 133 -8.49 26.17 12.51
CA GLY A 133 -7.84 27.48 12.34
C GLY A 133 -8.55 28.35 11.31
N ARG A 134 -8.94 27.78 10.16
CA ARG A 134 -9.73 28.51 9.14
C ARG A 134 -11.10 28.97 9.71
N GLY A 135 -11.78 28.09 10.42
CA GLY A 135 -13.07 28.39 11.05
C GLY A 135 -12.96 29.50 12.10
N LEU A 136 -11.93 29.47 12.95
CA LEU A 136 -11.65 30.54 13.92
C LEU A 136 -11.38 31.89 13.23
N ALA A 137 -10.58 31.88 12.15
CA ALA A 137 -10.28 33.09 11.41
C ALA A 137 -11.52 33.70 10.71
N LEU A 138 -12.34 32.85 10.06
CA LEU A 138 -13.44 33.30 9.20
C LEU A 138 -14.73 33.57 9.99
N LEU A 139 -15.05 32.76 10.99
CA LEU A 139 -16.31 32.84 11.74
C LEU A 139 -16.14 33.52 13.11
N GLY A 140 -14.92 33.46 13.67
CA GLY A 140 -14.60 34.04 14.97
C GLY A 140 -13.80 35.31 14.87
N GLU A 141 -13.34 35.72 13.69
CA GLU A 141 -12.45 36.90 13.49
C GLU A 141 -11.22 36.87 14.38
N VAL A 142 -10.73 35.66 14.72
CA VAL A 142 -9.63 35.47 15.68
C VAL A 142 -8.31 35.68 14.96
N SER A 143 -7.47 36.55 15.52
CA SER A 143 -6.07 36.72 15.12
C SER A 143 -5.26 35.46 15.51
N ASP A 144 -4.24 35.12 14.73
CA ASP A 144 -3.36 33.97 14.99
C ASP A 144 -4.08 32.61 15.10
N ALA A 145 -5.25 32.50 14.45
CA ALA A 145 -6.16 31.35 14.53
C ALA A 145 -5.46 30.01 14.29
N GLN A 146 -4.50 29.91 13.34
CA GLN A 146 -3.76 28.69 13.07
C GLN A 146 -2.83 28.31 14.23
N SER A 147 -2.18 29.28 14.86
CA SER A 147 -1.33 29.05 16.04
C SER A 147 -2.16 28.56 17.23
N ILE A 148 -3.36 29.14 17.42
CA ILE A 148 -4.30 28.74 18.47
C ILE A 148 -4.77 27.30 18.23
N ALA A 149 -5.23 26.97 17.02
CA ALA A 149 -5.65 25.61 16.67
C ALA A 149 -4.53 24.59 16.90
N LYS A 150 -3.31 24.92 16.52
CA LYS A 150 -2.13 24.08 16.75
C LYS A 150 -1.88 23.84 18.23
N LYS A 151 -1.87 24.88 19.05
CA LYS A 151 -1.68 24.78 20.52
C LYS A 151 -2.75 23.93 21.19
N ILE A 152 -4.02 24.11 20.82
CA ILE A 152 -5.12 23.29 21.36
C ILE A 152 -4.92 21.81 20.98
N THR A 153 -4.56 21.53 19.73
CA THR A 153 -4.29 20.17 19.29
C THR A 153 -3.14 19.54 20.08
N GLU A 154 -2.02 20.28 20.27
CA GLU A 154 -0.87 19.80 21.03
C GLU A 154 -1.23 19.50 22.49
N MET A 155 -1.98 20.39 23.16
CA MET A 155 -2.46 20.18 24.53
C MET A 155 -3.36 18.94 24.67
N LEU A 156 -4.23 18.70 23.69
CA LEU A 156 -5.11 17.52 23.71
C LEU A 156 -4.33 16.24 23.39
N ASP A 157 -3.35 16.30 22.49
CA ASP A 157 -2.44 15.18 22.18
C ASP A 157 -1.63 14.77 23.42
N GLU A 158 -1.14 15.73 24.23
CA GLU A 158 -0.45 15.48 25.50
C GLU A 158 -1.36 14.80 26.52
N GLN A 159 -2.67 15.02 26.46
CA GLN A 159 -3.68 14.33 27.28
C GLN A 159 -4.09 12.96 26.71
N GLY A 160 -3.48 12.55 25.58
CA GLY A 160 -3.81 11.29 24.90
C GLY A 160 -5.08 11.35 24.04
N LEU A 161 -5.70 12.53 23.90
CA LEU A 161 -6.89 12.74 23.08
C LEU A 161 -6.48 13.19 21.68
N LYS A 162 -6.81 12.37 20.69
CA LYS A 162 -6.54 12.66 19.27
C LYS A 162 -7.83 12.61 18.47
N VAL A 163 -8.03 13.58 17.58
CA VAL A 163 -9.19 13.58 16.71
C VAL A 163 -9.18 12.35 15.79
N THR A 164 -10.34 11.71 15.64
CA THR A 164 -10.55 10.50 14.81
C THR A 164 -11.55 10.77 13.70
N LEU A 165 -11.50 9.96 12.64
CA LEU A 165 -12.49 10.03 11.57
C LEU A 165 -13.88 9.61 12.07
N ALA A 166 -13.96 8.72 13.08
CA ALA A 166 -15.22 8.29 13.68
C ALA A 166 -15.86 9.35 14.58
N ASN A 167 -15.06 10.27 15.11
CA ASN A 167 -15.49 11.30 16.06
C ASN A 167 -16.24 10.74 17.28
N ASP A 168 -15.71 9.66 17.85
CA ASP A 168 -16.38 8.83 18.87
C ASP A 168 -15.67 8.84 20.23
N ASN A 169 -14.62 9.65 20.41
CA ASN A 169 -13.74 9.61 21.58
C ASN A 169 -13.80 10.85 22.49
N GLY A 170 -14.80 11.72 22.32
CA GLY A 170 -14.95 12.92 23.15
C GLY A 170 -13.96 14.04 22.83
N TYR A 171 -13.20 13.95 21.74
CA TYR A 171 -12.23 14.97 21.35
C TYR A 171 -12.87 16.34 21.12
N GLN A 172 -14.00 16.41 20.40
CA GLN A 172 -14.67 17.67 20.11
C GLN A 172 -15.24 18.36 21.35
N GLU A 173 -15.71 17.57 22.33
CA GLU A 173 -16.16 18.09 23.62
C GLU A 173 -15.01 18.71 24.42
N ALA A 174 -13.87 18.03 24.46
CA ALA A 174 -12.66 18.56 25.12
C ALA A 174 -12.11 19.80 24.39
N GLU A 175 -12.06 19.77 23.06
CA GLU A 175 -11.62 20.90 22.23
C GLU A 175 -12.52 22.13 22.44
N ALA A 176 -13.84 21.92 22.53
CA ALA A 176 -14.80 22.99 22.75
C ALA A 176 -14.52 23.78 24.04
N GLN A 177 -14.04 23.11 25.12
CA GLN A 177 -13.70 23.76 26.37
C GLN A 177 -12.57 24.79 26.22
N PHE A 178 -11.67 24.59 25.27
CA PHE A 178 -10.61 25.55 24.94
C PHE A 178 -11.08 26.64 23.97
N LEU A 179 -11.89 26.25 22.96
CA LEU A 179 -12.36 27.14 21.91
C LEU A 179 -13.30 28.26 22.44
N VAL A 180 -14.09 27.95 23.48
CA VAL A 180 -14.98 28.95 24.10
C VAL A 180 -14.25 30.15 24.71
N ASN A 181 -12.95 30.07 24.92
CA ASN A 181 -12.14 31.23 25.35
C ASN A 181 -11.89 32.23 24.21
N PHE A 182 -12.18 31.90 22.99
CA PHE A 182 -11.91 32.72 21.80
C PHE A 182 -13.19 33.14 21.06
N VAL A 183 -14.23 32.31 21.11
CA VAL A 183 -15.48 32.52 20.41
C VAL A 183 -16.66 31.93 21.19
N ASP A 184 -17.88 32.44 20.93
CA ASP A 184 -19.07 31.98 21.61
C ASP A 184 -19.41 30.50 21.29
N ALA A 185 -20.00 29.81 22.26
CA ALA A 185 -20.32 28.38 22.14
C ALA A 185 -21.13 27.98 20.88
N PRO A 186 -22.11 28.77 20.39
CA PRO A 186 -22.77 28.48 19.12
C PRO A 186 -21.83 28.54 17.90
N ILE A 187 -20.83 29.44 17.95
CA ILE A 187 -19.82 29.58 16.90
C ILE A 187 -18.84 28.39 16.96
N VAL A 188 -18.43 27.95 18.15
CA VAL A 188 -17.61 26.75 18.34
C VAL A 188 -18.23 25.56 17.62
N LYS A 189 -19.50 25.27 17.85
CA LYS A 189 -20.20 24.14 17.20
C LYS A 189 -20.21 24.26 15.66
N LYS A 190 -20.38 25.47 15.13
CA LYS A 190 -20.31 25.72 13.68
C LYS A 190 -18.91 25.46 13.12
N ILE A 191 -17.87 25.94 13.83
CA ILE A 191 -16.47 25.73 13.46
C ILE A 191 -16.13 24.24 13.45
N GLN A 192 -16.47 23.52 14.51
CA GLN A 192 -16.21 22.07 14.61
C GLN A 192 -16.93 21.27 13.53
N SER A 193 -18.22 21.57 13.29
CA SER A 193 -18.99 20.91 12.21
C SER A 193 -18.42 21.19 10.82
N PHE A 194 -18.00 22.43 10.57
CA PHE A 194 -17.32 22.83 9.34
C PHE A 194 -15.99 22.09 9.20
N ALA A 195 -15.14 22.14 10.24
CA ALA A 195 -13.84 21.50 10.23
C ALA A 195 -13.94 19.99 9.97
N TYR A 196 -14.82 19.31 10.69
CA TYR A 196 -15.01 17.87 10.53
C TYR A 196 -15.46 17.50 9.11
N LYS A 197 -16.54 18.13 8.61
CA LYS A 197 -17.08 17.82 7.28
C LYS A 197 -16.10 18.11 6.15
N ASN A 198 -15.39 19.24 6.23
CA ASN A 198 -14.38 19.58 5.22
C ASN A 198 -13.20 18.62 5.28
N SER A 199 -12.72 18.29 6.48
CA SER A 199 -11.56 17.41 6.63
C SER A 199 -11.84 16.01 6.13
N LEU A 200 -13.04 15.48 6.29
CA LEU A 200 -13.43 14.21 5.66
C LEU A 200 -13.33 14.27 4.13
N LYS A 201 -13.86 15.34 3.51
CA LYS A 201 -13.80 15.51 2.05
C LYS A 201 -12.36 15.71 1.55
N GLU A 202 -11.59 16.53 2.24
CA GLU A 202 -10.20 16.80 1.88
C GLU A 202 -9.32 15.55 2.05
N THR A 203 -9.58 14.72 3.07
CA THR A 203 -8.89 13.46 3.33
C THR A 203 -9.24 12.42 2.26
N ASP A 204 -10.51 12.27 1.92
CA ASP A 204 -10.95 11.37 0.86
C ASP A 204 -10.29 11.73 -0.49
N ARG A 205 -10.32 13.01 -0.85
CA ARG A 205 -9.65 13.51 -2.05
C ARG A 205 -8.13 13.29 -2.03
N ALA A 206 -7.47 13.57 -0.91
CA ALA A 206 -6.04 13.36 -0.76
C ALA A 206 -5.68 11.88 -0.88
N THR A 207 -6.52 10.99 -0.33
CA THR A 207 -6.35 9.55 -0.44
C THR A 207 -6.49 9.09 -1.89
N TYR A 208 -7.51 9.56 -2.62
CA TYR A 208 -7.66 9.27 -4.04
C TYR A 208 -6.43 9.70 -4.85
N GLN A 209 -5.97 10.94 -4.67
CA GLN A 209 -4.80 11.46 -5.38
C GLN A 209 -3.51 10.68 -5.05
N ALA A 210 -3.36 10.22 -3.80
CA ALA A 210 -2.22 9.40 -3.40
C ALA A 210 -2.27 8.01 -4.08
N MET A 211 -3.44 7.39 -4.16
CA MET A 211 -3.63 6.09 -4.82
C MET A 211 -3.43 6.19 -6.34
N GLU A 212 -3.96 7.23 -6.96
CA GLU A 212 -3.74 7.53 -8.38
C GLU A 212 -2.25 7.73 -8.69
N ALA A 213 -1.56 8.55 -7.89
CA ALA A 213 -0.13 8.78 -8.04
C ALA A 213 0.71 7.50 -7.86
N LEU A 214 0.32 6.62 -6.93
CA LEU A 214 0.98 5.32 -6.73
C LEU A 214 0.84 4.43 -7.97
N ILE A 215 -0.37 4.31 -8.53
CA ILE A 215 -0.61 3.53 -9.75
C ILE A 215 0.19 4.09 -10.91
N HIS A 216 0.13 5.40 -11.15
CA HIS A 216 0.88 6.06 -12.23
C HIS A 216 2.39 5.85 -12.08
N ASN A 217 2.91 6.01 -10.86
CA ASN A 217 4.34 5.85 -10.57
C ASN A 217 4.81 4.43 -10.88
N LEU A 218 4.11 3.40 -10.41
CA LEU A 218 4.49 2.01 -10.62
C LEU A 218 4.37 1.54 -12.09
N ASN A 219 3.66 2.28 -12.94
CA ASN A 219 3.55 1.98 -14.37
C ASN A 219 4.50 2.80 -15.26
N THR A 220 5.02 3.93 -14.77
CA THR A 220 5.78 4.87 -15.59
C THR A 220 7.22 5.07 -15.15
N MET A 221 7.52 4.85 -13.87
CA MET A 221 8.88 5.05 -13.35
C MET A 221 9.71 3.78 -13.49
N ASN A 222 10.84 3.91 -14.16
CA ASN A 222 11.82 2.85 -14.31
C ASN A 222 12.83 2.93 -13.17
N SER A 223 13.00 1.88 -12.42
CA SER A 223 13.90 1.83 -11.26
C SER A 223 15.15 0.98 -11.52
N ARG A 224 15.20 0.29 -12.66
CA ARG A 224 16.29 -0.60 -13.03
C ARG A 224 16.58 -0.50 -14.53
N ALA A 225 17.76 -0.95 -14.95
CA ALA A 225 18.16 -1.03 -16.35
C ALA A 225 17.13 -1.82 -17.21
N GLY A 226 17.07 -1.50 -18.51
CA GLY A 226 16.07 -2.10 -19.41
C GLY A 226 14.71 -1.45 -19.33
N ALA A 227 14.63 -0.19 -18.87
CA ALA A 227 13.36 0.53 -18.67
C ALA A 227 12.34 -0.28 -17.87
N GLN A 228 12.82 -1.07 -16.89
CA GLN A 228 11.98 -1.97 -16.12
C GLN A 228 11.14 -1.23 -15.10
N THR A 229 9.82 -1.35 -15.21
CA THR A 229 8.88 -1.00 -14.15
C THR A 229 8.83 -2.12 -13.10
N PRO A 230 8.57 -1.80 -11.79
CA PRO A 230 8.61 -2.81 -10.76
C PRO A 230 7.44 -3.80 -10.87
N PHE A 231 7.75 -5.09 -10.95
CA PHE A 231 6.76 -6.15 -10.87
C PHE A 231 6.24 -6.23 -9.44
N SER A 232 5.12 -5.59 -9.19
CA SER A 232 4.57 -5.33 -7.87
C SER A 232 3.14 -5.79 -7.73
N SER A 233 2.75 -6.15 -6.51
CA SER A 233 1.37 -6.49 -6.15
C SER A 233 0.98 -5.90 -4.80
N ILE A 234 -0.31 -5.67 -4.60
CA ILE A 234 -0.89 -5.22 -3.34
C ILE A 234 -2.03 -6.14 -2.93
N ASN A 235 -2.10 -6.47 -1.65
CA ASN A 235 -3.17 -7.26 -1.05
C ASN A 235 -3.96 -6.37 -0.09
N TYR A 236 -5.29 -6.37 -0.20
CA TYR A 236 -6.18 -5.49 0.58
C TYR A 236 -7.61 -6.03 0.57
N GLY A 237 -8.51 -5.39 1.32
CA GLY A 237 -9.95 -5.67 1.31
C GLY A 237 -10.55 -5.97 2.68
N THR A 238 -9.74 -6.24 3.68
CA THR A 238 -10.20 -6.74 4.99
C THR A 238 -10.17 -5.71 6.11
N ASP A 239 -9.51 -4.57 5.96
CA ASP A 239 -9.55 -3.51 6.96
C ASP A 239 -10.93 -2.84 6.99
N THR A 240 -11.66 -3.03 8.11
CA THR A 240 -12.99 -2.48 8.34
C THR A 240 -12.99 -1.11 9.01
N SER A 241 -11.82 -0.59 9.38
CA SER A 241 -11.70 0.77 9.89
C SER A 241 -12.12 1.81 8.83
N ILE A 242 -12.57 2.97 9.27
CA ILE A 242 -12.97 4.06 8.35
C ILE A 242 -11.80 4.43 7.44
N GLU A 243 -10.59 4.46 7.99
CA GLU A 243 -9.36 4.77 7.30
C GLU A 243 -9.01 3.71 6.24
N GLY A 244 -9.02 2.43 6.61
CA GLY A 244 -8.77 1.32 5.69
C GLY A 244 -9.80 1.24 4.58
N ARG A 245 -11.08 1.45 4.91
CA ARG A 245 -12.15 1.53 3.90
C ARG A 245 -11.93 2.65 2.89
N LEU A 246 -11.43 3.82 3.33
CA LEU A 246 -11.07 4.91 2.42
C LEU A 246 -9.90 4.51 1.49
N VAL A 247 -8.91 3.79 2.00
CA VAL A 247 -7.82 3.27 1.17
C VAL A 247 -8.37 2.30 0.12
N ILE A 248 -9.14 1.29 0.54
CA ILE A 248 -9.72 0.28 -0.36
C ILE A 248 -10.58 0.93 -1.44
N LYS A 249 -11.49 1.84 -1.05
CA LYS A 249 -12.33 2.57 -1.99
C LYS A 249 -11.51 3.33 -3.02
N ASN A 250 -10.54 4.11 -2.57
CA ASN A 250 -9.82 5.02 -3.44
C ASN A 250 -8.80 4.32 -4.34
N ILE A 251 -8.17 3.23 -3.89
CA ILE A 251 -7.30 2.44 -4.78
C ILE A 251 -8.11 1.75 -5.89
N LEU A 252 -9.30 1.24 -5.57
CA LEU A 252 -10.21 0.67 -6.56
C LEU A 252 -10.71 1.70 -7.57
N LEU A 253 -11.07 2.90 -7.12
CA LEU A 253 -11.50 3.98 -8.01
C LEU A 253 -10.37 4.48 -8.91
N ALA A 254 -9.15 4.57 -8.39
CA ALA A 254 -7.97 4.94 -9.17
C ALA A 254 -7.64 3.88 -10.22
N GLU A 255 -7.74 2.59 -9.89
CA GLU A 255 -7.60 1.49 -10.86
C GLU A 255 -8.70 1.54 -11.92
N GLU A 256 -9.95 1.80 -11.53
CA GLU A 256 -11.06 1.94 -12.48
C GLU A 256 -10.86 3.09 -13.46
N ALA A 257 -10.30 4.21 -13.00
CA ALA A 257 -9.99 5.36 -13.86
C ALA A 257 -8.92 5.01 -14.91
N GLY A 258 -7.92 4.23 -14.54
CA GLY A 258 -6.81 3.87 -15.41
C GLY A 258 -5.72 4.95 -15.51
N LEU A 259 -4.83 4.81 -16.47
CA LEU A 259 -3.77 5.78 -16.74
C LEU A 259 -4.30 6.96 -17.58
N GLY A 260 -3.42 7.91 -17.93
CA GLY A 260 -3.76 9.21 -18.50
C GLY A 260 -4.74 9.23 -19.69
N ASN A 261 -4.71 8.21 -20.57
CA ASN A 261 -5.67 8.06 -21.66
C ASN A 261 -6.73 6.96 -21.36
N GLY A 262 -6.84 6.53 -20.10
CA GLY A 262 -7.74 5.46 -19.69
C GLY A 262 -7.22 4.05 -19.97
N GLU A 263 -5.91 3.88 -20.21
CA GLU A 263 -5.30 2.57 -20.35
C GLU A 263 -5.40 1.79 -19.04
N THR A 264 -5.53 0.47 -19.15
CA THR A 264 -5.51 -0.41 -17.98
C THR A 264 -4.09 -0.45 -17.38
N PRO A 265 -3.90 -0.11 -16.09
CA PRO A 265 -2.61 -0.26 -15.43
C PRO A 265 -2.17 -1.73 -15.43
N ILE A 266 -0.86 -1.95 -15.52
CA ILE A 266 -0.29 -3.30 -15.41
C ILE A 266 0.12 -3.57 -13.95
N PHE A 267 0.60 -2.55 -13.26
CA PHE A 267 1.07 -2.60 -11.87
C PHE A 267 0.43 -1.52 -10.99
N PRO A 268 0.30 -1.77 -9.69
CA PRO A 268 0.51 -3.07 -9.05
C PRO A 268 -0.58 -4.08 -9.45
N ILE A 269 -0.28 -5.37 -9.38
CA ILE A 269 -1.30 -6.40 -9.47
C ILE A 269 -2.15 -6.32 -8.20
N HIS A 270 -3.45 -6.10 -8.37
CA HIS A 270 -4.39 -5.98 -7.26
C HIS A 270 -4.91 -7.35 -6.83
N ILE A 271 -4.88 -7.62 -5.52
CA ILE A 271 -5.41 -8.86 -4.92
C ILE A 271 -6.37 -8.45 -3.81
N PHE A 272 -7.67 -8.64 -4.07
CA PHE A 272 -8.73 -8.36 -3.11
C PHE A 272 -9.00 -9.61 -2.26
N LYS A 273 -8.81 -9.49 -0.95
CA LYS A 273 -9.04 -10.56 0.01
C LYS A 273 -10.51 -10.64 0.38
N ILE A 274 -11.07 -11.83 0.30
CA ILE A 274 -12.47 -12.13 0.69
C ILE A 274 -12.46 -12.94 1.97
N LYS A 275 -13.28 -12.50 2.94
CA LYS A 275 -13.47 -13.15 4.23
C LYS A 275 -14.94 -13.05 4.65
N GLU A 276 -15.53 -14.18 5.05
CA GLU A 276 -16.85 -14.24 5.66
C GLU A 276 -16.88 -13.40 6.94
N GLY A 277 -17.95 -12.64 7.16
CA GLY A 277 -18.09 -11.68 8.25
C GLY A 277 -17.37 -10.36 8.06
N VAL A 278 -16.63 -10.17 6.96
CA VAL A 278 -15.90 -8.93 6.63
C VAL A 278 -16.41 -8.28 5.35
N ASN A 279 -16.51 -9.04 4.26
CA ASN A 279 -16.89 -8.47 2.96
C ASN A 279 -17.60 -9.46 2.02
N PHE A 280 -17.96 -10.65 2.48
CA PHE A 280 -18.55 -11.68 1.65
C PHE A 280 -20.08 -11.58 1.57
N ASP A 281 -20.75 -11.39 2.71
CA ASP A 281 -22.21 -11.32 2.80
C ASP A 281 -22.73 -9.88 2.74
N PRO A 282 -23.99 -9.67 2.31
CA PRO A 282 -24.61 -8.33 2.16
C PRO A 282 -24.57 -7.45 3.40
N ASP A 283 -24.57 -8.04 4.59
CA ASP A 283 -24.57 -7.33 5.87
C ASP A 283 -23.16 -7.10 6.43
N ASP A 284 -22.14 -7.59 5.74
CA ASP A 284 -20.75 -7.41 6.15
C ASP A 284 -20.27 -5.96 5.99
N PRO A 285 -19.40 -5.47 6.89
CA PRO A 285 -18.97 -4.07 6.92
C PRO A 285 -18.31 -3.58 5.63
N ASN A 286 -17.61 -4.44 4.87
CA ASN A 286 -16.92 -4.11 3.63
C ASN A 286 -17.60 -4.71 2.38
N TYR A 287 -18.84 -5.16 2.46
CA TYR A 287 -19.53 -5.76 1.30
C TYR A 287 -19.72 -4.77 0.14
N ASP A 288 -19.97 -3.49 0.42
CA ASP A 288 -20.03 -2.44 -0.59
C ASP A 288 -18.71 -2.30 -1.36
N LEU A 289 -17.57 -2.48 -0.69
CA LEU A 289 -16.24 -2.46 -1.29
C LEU A 289 -15.98 -3.73 -2.13
N PHE A 290 -16.50 -4.88 -1.71
CA PHE A 290 -16.46 -6.09 -2.53
C PHE A 290 -17.25 -5.92 -3.83
N LYS A 291 -18.44 -5.34 -3.79
CA LYS A 291 -19.21 -5.00 -5.00
C LYS A 291 -18.44 -4.04 -5.91
N LEU A 292 -17.77 -3.04 -5.32
CA LEU A 292 -16.91 -2.13 -6.07
C LEU A 292 -15.75 -2.89 -6.73
N ALA A 293 -15.09 -3.79 -5.99
CA ALA A 293 -14.00 -4.62 -6.51
C ALA A 293 -14.45 -5.49 -7.70
N CYS A 294 -15.63 -6.11 -7.62
CA CYS A 294 -16.22 -6.86 -8.73
C CYS A 294 -16.46 -5.98 -9.97
N ARG A 295 -16.98 -4.76 -9.78
CA ARG A 295 -17.18 -3.81 -10.87
C ARG A 295 -15.87 -3.42 -11.55
N VAL A 296 -14.85 -3.11 -10.75
CA VAL A 296 -13.53 -2.73 -11.25
C VAL A 296 -12.88 -3.89 -11.99
N SER A 297 -12.93 -5.10 -11.42
CA SER A 297 -12.39 -6.30 -12.05
C SER A 297 -13.05 -6.61 -13.40
N ALA A 298 -14.36 -6.42 -13.51
CA ALA A 298 -15.07 -6.58 -14.78
C ALA A 298 -14.61 -5.60 -15.87
N LYS A 299 -14.13 -4.42 -15.47
CA LYS A 299 -13.66 -3.37 -16.41
C LYS A 299 -12.17 -3.46 -16.71
N ARG A 300 -11.34 -3.84 -15.72
CA ARG A 300 -9.87 -3.72 -15.77
C ARG A 300 -9.14 -5.06 -15.68
N LEU A 301 -9.83 -6.18 -15.48
CA LEU A 301 -9.28 -7.50 -15.17
C LEU A 301 -8.60 -7.60 -13.78
N PHE A 302 -8.51 -6.51 -13.05
CA PHE A 302 -8.08 -6.43 -11.65
C PHE A 302 -9.17 -5.77 -10.81
N PRO A 303 -9.27 -6.11 -9.51
CA PRO A 303 -8.43 -7.04 -8.74
C PRO A 303 -8.71 -8.52 -9.06
N ASN A 304 -7.70 -9.37 -8.79
CA ASN A 304 -7.89 -10.79 -8.56
C ASN A 304 -8.46 -11.00 -7.15
N PHE A 305 -9.11 -12.14 -6.91
CA PHE A 305 -9.74 -12.41 -5.62
C PHE A 305 -9.01 -13.55 -4.89
N SER A 306 -8.78 -13.35 -3.59
CA SER A 306 -8.17 -14.32 -2.68
C SER A 306 -9.15 -14.66 -1.56
N PHE A 307 -9.39 -15.95 -1.33
CA PHE A 307 -10.35 -16.43 -0.34
C PHE A 307 -9.62 -16.84 0.93
N ILE A 308 -9.75 -16.06 2.00
CA ILE A 308 -9.13 -16.36 3.31
C ILE A 308 -9.75 -17.62 3.92
N ASP A 309 -11.06 -17.82 3.72
CA ASP A 309 -11.81 -18.97 4.25
C ASP A 309 -11.52 -20.30 3.56
N ALA A 310 -10.75 -20.31 2.46
CA ALA A 310 -10.30 -21.56 1.88
C ALA A 310 -9.51 -22.36 2.92
N PRO A 311 -9.77 -23.69 3.10
CA PRO A 311 -9.18 -24.47 4.19
C PRO A 311 -7.66 -24.38 4.29
N PHE A 312 -6.98 -24.30 3.14
CA PHE A 312 -5.53 -24.18 3.08
C PHE A 312 -5.00 -22.77 3.47
N ASN A 313 -5.87 -21.75 3.54
CA ASN A 313 -5.55 -20.40 3.99
C ASN A 313 -5.98 -20.20 5.46
N LEU A 314 -7.18 -20.70 5.79
CA LEU A 314 -7.81 -20.51 7.10
C LEU A 314 -6.97 -21.07 8.26
N GLN A 315 -6.21 -22.14 8.03
CA GLN A 315 -5.35 -22.75 9.05
C GLN A 315 -4.30 -21.79 9.65
N TYR A 316 -3.95 -20.71 8.95
CA TYR A 316 -2.98 -19.72 9.43
C TYR A 316 -3.64 -18.45 9.96
N TYR A 317 -4.92 -18.25 9.66
CA TYR A 317 -5.65 -17.04 10.02
C TYR A 317 -5.95 -16.96 11.51
N LYS A 318 -5.75 -15.77 12.08
CA LYS A 318 -6.17 -15.42 13.44
C LYS A 318 -6.97 -14.13 13.36
N GLU A 319 -8.19 -14.17 13.86
CA GLU A 319 -9.09 -13.02 13.89
C GLU A 319 -8.43 -11.81 14.58
N GLY A 320 -8.60 -10.63 13.99
CA GLY A 320 -8.02 -9.39 14.49
C GLY A 320 -6.52 -9.22 14.27
N ASN A 321 -5.84 -10.16 13.60
CA ASN A 321 -4.43 -10.07 13.31
C ASN A 321 -4.17 -10.12 11.78
N PRO A 322 -4.03 -8.96 11.11
CA PRO A 322 -3.82 -8.88 9.67
C PRO A 322 -2.50 -9.52 9.20
N ASP A 323 -1.52 -9.68 10.08
CA ASP A 323 -0.24 -10.33 9.75
C ASP A 323 -0.39 -11.85 9.52
N THR A 324 -1.53 -12.42 9.91
CA THR A 324 -1.86 -13.84 9.71
C THR A 324 -2.71 -14.10 8.47
N GLU A 325 -3.12 -13.05 7.77
CA GLU A 325 -3.84 -13.15 6.52
C GLU A 325 -2.92 -13.59 5.40
N ILE A 326 -3.37 -14.54 4.59
CA ILE A 326 -2.62 -14.95 3.41
C ILE A 326 -2.47 -13.78 2.45
N ALA A 327 -1.25 -13.61 1.94
CA ALA A 327 -0.93 -12.66 0.89
C ALA A 327 -0.31 -13.38 -0.32
N TYR A 328 -0.55 -12.83 -1.50
CA TYR A 328 -0.01 -13.34 -2.74
C TYR A 328 0.94 -12.33 -3.37
N MET A 329 1.92 -12.86 -4.08
CA MET A 329 2.86 -12.06 -4.87
C MET A 329 2.65 -12.33 -6.36
N GLY A 330 2.69 -11.26 -7.16
CA GLY A 330 2.72 -11.25 -8.61
C GLY A 330 1.99 -12.38 -9.29
N CYS A 331 2.72 -13.40 -9.67
CA CYS A 331 2.22 -14.57 -10.40
C CYS A 331 1.48 -15.60 -9.52
N ARG A 332 0.91 -15.23 -8.37
CA ARG A 332 0.13 -16.08 -7.48
C ARG A 332 0.96 -16.95 -6.53
N THR A 333 2.21 -16.57 -6.29
CA THR A 333 3.01 -17.22 -5.25
C THR A 333 2.42 -16.90 -3.90
N ARG A 334 1.98 -17.93 -3.20
CA ARG A 334 1.47 -17.82 -1.83
C ARG A 334 2.64 -17.78 -0.86
N VAL A 335 2.60 -16.83 0.07
CA VAL A 335 3.56 -16.75 1.16
C VAL A 335 2.90 -17.20 2.44
N ILE A 336 3.55 -18.11 3.15
CA ILE A 336 3.13 -18.62 4.45
C ILE A 336 4.28 -18.43 5.43
N GLY A 337 3.93 -18.30 6.72
CA GLY A 337 4.91 -18.20 7.81
C GLY A 337 5.88 -19.38 7.84
N ASN A 338 7.02 -19.17 8.49
CA ASN A 338 7.97 -20.23 8.73
C ASN A 338 7.37 -21.27 9.70
N ALA A 339 6.87 -22.37 9.16
CA ALA A 339 6.25 -23.44 9.94
C ALA A 339 7.26 -24.18 10.85
N TYR A 340 8.57 -24.07 10.54
CA TYR A 340 9.64 -24.77 11.27
C TYR A 340 10.25 -23.90 12.38
N ASP A 341 10.16 -22.60 12.28
CA ASP A 341 10.67 -21.66 13.28
C ASP A 341 9.75 -20.45 13.41
N PRO A 342 8.73 -20.53 14.28
CA PRO A 342 7.76 -19.45 14.45
C PRO A 342 8.34 -18.19 15.11
N THR A 343 9.60 -18.25 15.61
CA THR A 343 10.30 -17.09 16.18
C THR A 343 10.97 -16.24 15.09
N ARG A 344 11.22 -16.83 13.92
CA ARG A 344 11.69 -16.08 12.75
C ARG A 344 10.50 -15.48 12.02
N GLU A 345 10.60 -14.20 11.79
CA GLU A 345 9.67 -13.52 10.90
C GLU A 345 9.58 -14.26 9.56
N ILE A 346 8.40 -14.20 8.95
CA ILE A 346 8.23 -14.65 7.58
C ILE A 346 9.28 -13.94 6.75
N VAL A 347 10.34 -14.66 6.40
CA VAL A 347 11.27 -14.18 5.39
C VAL A 347 10.54 -14.34 4.08
N THR A 348 10.03 -13.28 3.64
CA THR A 348 9.27 -13.05 2.45
C THR A 348 9.85 -13.77 1.26
N GLY A 349 9.02 -14.54 0.58
CA GLY A 349 9.32 -15.04 -0.74
C GLY A 349 10.31 -16.18 -0.84
N ARG A 350 10.65 -16.86 0.23
CA ARG A 350 11.51 -18.05 0.19
C ARG A 350 10.78 -19.28 0.70
#